data_2222657073ef558aadfa871984bf07dd
#
_entry.id   2222657073ef558aadfa871984bf07dd
#
_cell.length_a   1.000
_cell.length_b   1.000
_cell.length_c   1.000
_cell.angle_alpha   90.00
_cell.angle_beta   90.00
_cell.angle_gamma   90.00
#
_symmetry.space_group_name_H-M   'P 1'
#
loop_
_entity.id
_entity.type
_entity.pdbx_description
1 polymer ?
#
loop_
_entity_poly.entity_id
_entity_poly.type
_entity_poly.pdbx_seq_one_letter_code
_entity_poly.pdbx_strand_id
1 'polypeptide(L)'
;MRQYLNEKAYLEVETPILQPLYGGAAARPFKTHHNTLDMTLYLRIANELYLKRLIVGGFNGVYEFSKDFRNEGMSRFHNPEFTQIELYVAYKDYNWMMDLVEEMIEKVALDLHGRTDVKVGENIIDFRRPWQRYTMFEAIQHFTGVDISTMNEQELRNTCKQLSVPMDDT
;
A
#
# COMPACT_ATOMS: atom_id res chain seq x y z
N MET A 1 2.21 -15.99 0.79
CA MET A 1 1.90 -14.90 1.75
C MET A 1 1.10 -15.41 2.96
N ARG A 2 -0.10 -16.00 2.82
CA ARG A 2 -0.89 -16.50 3.98
C ARG A 2 -0.09 -17.42 4.90
N GLN A 3 0.57 -18.43 4.34
CA GLN A 3 1.39 -19.34 5.12
C GLN A 3 2.44 -18.58 5.95
N TYR A 4 3.17 -17.66 5.34
CA TYR A 4 4.17 -16.84 6.01
C TYR A 4 3.61 -16.02 7.17
N LEU A 5 2.45 -15.38 6.98
CA LEU A 5 1.81 -14.57 8.02
C LEU A 5 1.25 -15.44 9.15
N ASN A 6 0.71 -16.62 8.81
CA ASN A 6 0.23 -17.59 9.81
C ASN A 6 1.38 -18.17 10.63
N GLU A 7 2.56 -18.44 10.02
CA GLU A 7 3.76 -18.87 10.74
C GLU A 7 4.26 -17.82 11.74
N LYS A 8 3.97 -16.53 11.50
CA LYS A 8 4.22 -15.42 12.45
C LYS A 8 3.09 -15.24 13.49
N ALA A 9 2.10 -16.14 13.50
CA ALA A 9 0.94 -16.10 14.39
C ALA A 9 0.06 -14.85 14.21
N TYR A 10 0.00 -14.27 12.99
CA TYR A 10 -0.95 -13.22 12.66
C TYR A 10 -2.27 -13.83 12.21
N LEU A 11 -3.37 -13.22 12.64
CA LEU A 11 -4.71 -13.69 12.35
C LEU A 11 -5.24 -13.09 11.05
N GLU A 12 -5.67 -13.95 10.12
CA GLU A 12 -6.48 -13.51 8.98
C GLU A 12 -7.89 -13.18 9.46
N VAL A 13 -8.39 -12.02 9.08
CA VAL A 13 -9.73 -11.54 9.48
C VAL A 13 -10.52 -11.09 8.25
N GLU A 14 -11.83 -10.98 8.42
CA GLU A 14 -12.74 -10.35 7.46
C GLU A 14 -13.47 -9.21 8.15
N THR A 15 -13.38 -8.01 7.57
CA THR A 15 -14.02 -6.81 8.09
C THR A 15 -15.15 -6.33 7.15
N PRO A 16 -16.12 -5.52 7.63
CA PRO A 16 -17.28 -5.14 6.83
C PRO A 16 -16.91 -4.39 5.55
N ILE A 17 -17.50 -4.81 4.42
CA ILE A 17 -17.43 -4.10 3.15
C ILE A 17 -18.35 -2.88 3.16
N LEU A 18 -19.60 -3.04 3.67
CA LEU A 18 -20.53 -1.93 3.83
C LEU A 18 -20.25 -1.20 5.14
N GLN A 19 -19.97 0.08 5.06
CA GLN A 19 -19.53 0.89 6.20
C GLN A 19 -20.37 2.16 6.32
N PRO A 20 -20.76 2.57 7.54
CA PRO A 20 -21.46 3.84 7.76
C PRO A 20 -20.54 5.06 7.61
N LEU A 21 -19.24 4.86 7.82
CA LEU A 21 -18.19 5.84 7.63
C LEU A 21 -17.05 5.22 6.82
N TYR A 22 -16.66 5.86 5.75
CA TYR A 22 -15.49 5.45 4.97
C TYR A 22 -14.24 6.20 5.45
N GLY A 23 -13.07 5.60 5.25
CA GLY A 23 -11.79 6.22 5.62
C GLY A 23 -10.63 5.25 5.38
N GLY A 24 -9.42 5.68 5.78
CA GLY A 24 -8.19 4.90 5.60
C GLY A 24 -7.48 5.16 4.26
N ALA A 25 -8.08 5.94 3.36
CA ALA A 25 -7.47 6.36 2.10
C ALA A 25 -8.06 7.67 1.62
N ALA A 26 -7.34 8.39 0.76
CA ALA A 26 -7.85 9.58 0.05
C ALA A 26 -8.50 9.13 -1.27
N ALA A 27 -9.72 8.63 -1.21
CA ALA A 27 -10.45 8.13 -2.36
C ALA A 27 -11.94 8.42 -2.28
N ARG A 28 -12.63 8.42 -3.43
CA ARG A 28 -14.09 8.60 -3.49
C ARG A 28 -14.78 7.25 -3.30
N PRO A 29 -15.72 7.11 -2.35
CA PRO A 29 -16.46 5.86 -2.15
C PRO A 29 -17.60 5.69 -3.15
N PHE A 30 -17.99 4.44 -3.42
CA PHE A 30 -19.34 4.14 -3.89
C PHE A 30 -20.32 4.25 -2.73
N LYS A 31 -21.50 4.84 -2.97
CA LYS A 31 -22.57 5.01 -1.99
C LYS A 31 -23.73 4.07 -2.31
N THR A 32 -24.36 3.55 -1.28
CA THR A 32 -25.61 2.80 -1.39
C THR A 32 -26.55 3.18 -0.24
N HIS A 33 -27.81 2.72 -0.32
CA HIS A 33 -28.83 3.01 0.69
C HIS A 33 -29.30 1.71 1.34
N HIS A 34 -29.34 1.70 2.67
CA HIS A 34 -29.90 0.58 3.44
C HIS A 34 -31.38 0.84 3.70
N ASN A 35 -32.26 0.14 2.98
CA ASN A 35 -33.71 0.43 2.98
C ASN A 35 -34.35 0.33 4.37
N THR A 36 -34.04 -0.72 5.15
CA THR A 36 -34.68 -0.95 6.45
C THR A 36 -34.21 0.05 7.51
N LEU A 37 -32.95 0.46 7.47
CA LEU A 37 -32.37 1.41 8.43
C LEU A 37 -32.46 2.85 7.95
N ASP A 38 -32.96 3.08 6.74
CA ASP A 38 -33.05 4.39 6.09
C ASP A 38 -31.76 5.21 6.24
N MET A 39 -30.62 4.60 5.87
CA MET A 39 -29.32 5.24 6.03
C MET A 39 -28.41 5.02 4.82
N THR A 40 -27.53 5.99 4.57
CA THR A 40 -26.47 5.85 3.58
C THR A 40 -25.36 4.95 4.12
N LEU A 41 -24.93 3.99 3.29
CA LEU A 41 -23.74 3.19 3.50
C LEU A 41 -22.77 3.40 2.34
N TYR A 42 -21.51 3.06 2.58
CA TYR A 42 -20.43 3.17 1.62
C TYR A 42 -19.77 1.80 1.42
N LEU A 43 -19.44 1.48 0.19
CA LEU A 43 -18.47 0.40 -0.06
C LEU A 43 -17.10 0.88 0.41
N ARG A 44 -16.38 0.07 1.16
CA ARG A 44 -15.09 0.45 1.75
C ARG A 44 -14.06 0.84 0.68
N ILE A 45 -13.29 1.85 0.95
CA ILE A 45 -12.15 2.30 0.13
C ILE A 45 -10.81 1.75 0.65
N ALA A 46 -10.81 1.26 1.88
CA ALA A 46 -9.72 0.61 2.62
C ALA A 46 -10.31 -0.12 3.84
N ASN A 47 -9.58 -1.09 4.37
CA ASN A 47 -9.96 -1.82 5.58
C ASN A 47 -9.20 -1.34 6.84
N GLU A 48 -8.35 -0.32 6.71
CA GLU A 48 -7.48 0.25 7.75
C GLU A 48 -8.17 0.47 9.09
N LEU A 49 -9.30 1.18 9.10
CA LEU A 49 -9.95 1.59 10.35
C LEU A 49 -10.44 0.40 11.18
N TYR A 50 -10.92 -0.65 10.53
CA TYR A 50 -11.36 -1.86 11.23
C TYR A 50 -10.18 -2.70 11.72
N LEU A 51 -9.12 -2.83 10.94
CA LEU A 51 -7.91 -3.54 11.36
C LEU A 51 -7.23 -2.83 12.55
N LYS A 52 -7.19 -1.50 12.55
CA LYS A 52 -6.71 -0.72 13.71
C LYS A 52 -7.57 -0.94 14.95
N ARG A 53 -8.90 -1.06 14.82
CA ARG A 53 -9.79 -1.39 15.97
C ARG A 53 -9.47 -2.75 16.55
N LEU A 54 -9.12 -3.75 15.73
CA LEU A 54 -8.71 -5.07 16.21
C LEU A 54 -7.40 -4.99 16.99
N ILE A 55 -6.43 -4.19 16.57
CA ILE A 55 -5.20 -3.94 17.32
C ILE A 55 -5.52 -3.27 18.67
N VAL A 56 -6.37 -2.25 18.69
CA VAL A 56 -6.85 -1.62 19.95
C VAL A 56 -7.60 -2.64 20.83
N GLY A 57 -8.32 -3.58 20.22
CA GLY A 57 -9.00 -4.69 20.88
C GLY A 57 -8.08 -5.75 21.48
N GLY A 58 -6.75 -5.64 21.30
CA GLY A 58 -5.75 -6.49 21.91
C GLY A 58 -5.15 -7.59 21.01
N PHE A 59 -5.42 -7.56 19.71
CA PHE A 59 -4.75 -8.47 18.78
C PHE A 59 -3.32 -8.02 18.53
N ASN A 60 -2.36 -8.94 18.55
CA ASN A 60 -0.95 -8.64 18.31
C ASN A 60 -0.63 -8.38 16.83
N GLY A 61 -1.34 -9.05 15.94
CA GLY A 61 -1.17 -8.88 14.49
C GLY A 61 -2.38 -9.45 13.75
N VAL A 62 -2.91 -8.66 12.82
CA VAL A 62 -4.04 -9.03 11.98
C VAL A 62 -3.76 -8.66 10.54
N TYR A 63 -4.30 -9.44 9.59
CA TYR A 63 -4.23 -9.12 8.18
C TYR A 63 -5.53 -9.50 7.47
N GLU A 64 -5.79 -8.86 6.36
CA GLU A 64 -6.96 -9.14 5.53
C GLU A 64 -6.59 -9.07 4.05
N PHE A 65 -6.97 -10.10 3.29
CA PHE A 65 -7.07 -10.01 1.84
C PHE A 65 -8.45 -9.47 1.49
N SER A 66 -8.50 -8.21 1.09
CA SER A 66 -9.75 -7.48 0.95
C SER A 66 -10.07 -7.10 -0.50
N LYS A 67 -11.36 -7.02 -0.79
CA LYS A 67 -11.89 -6.29 -1.94
C LYS A 67 -12.20 -4.87 -1.49
N ASP A 68 -11.58 -3.89 -2.15
CA ASP A 68 -11.81 -2.48 -1.91
C ASP A 68 -12.30 -1.77 -3.16
N PHE A 69 -12.99 -0.65 -2.95
CA PHE A 69 -13.77 0.01 -3.98
C PHE A 69 -13.47 1.50 -4.01
N ARG A 70 -13.01 2.01 -5.15
CA ARG A 70 -12.74 3.44 -5.34
C ARG A 70 -13.47 3.94 -6.57
N ASN A 71 -14.39 4.89 -6.38
CA ASN A 71 -15.20 5.48 -7.45
C ASN A 71 -14.45 6.62 -8.15
N GLU A 72 -13.39 6.24 -8.84
CA GLU A 72 -12.47 7.14 -9.53
C GLU A 72 -12.26 6.69 -10.98
N GLY A 73 -11.40 7.40 -11.71
CA GLY A 73 -11.08 7.06 -13.09
C GLY A 73 -10.43 5.69 -13.25
N MET A 74 -10.65 5.05 -14.40
CA MET A 74 -10.00 3.79 -14.76
C MET A 74 -8.73 4.04 -15.56
N SER A 75 -7.71 3.23 -15.32
CA SER A 75 -6.49 3.22 -16.10
C SER A 75 -5.93 1.80 -16.24
N ARG A 76 -4.80 1.65 -16.92
CA ARG A 76 -4.10 0.36 -17.00
C ARG A 76 -3.76 -0.24 -15.62
N PHE A 77 -3.58 0.62 -14.61
CA PHE A 77 -3.16 0.22 -13.26
C PHE A 77 -4.25 0.45 -12.20
N HIS A 78 -5.39 1.04 -12.56
CA HIS A 78 -6.45 1.38 -11.61
C HIS A 78 -7.77 0.77 -12.06
N ASN A 79 -8.35 -0.04 -11.21
CA ASN A 79 -9.67 -0.61 -11.37
C ASN A 79 -10.56 -0.17 -10.20
N PRO A 80 -11.84 0.15 -10.42
CA PRO A 80 -12.75 0.57 -9.33
C PRO A 80 -12.93 -0.46 -8.22
N GLU A 81 -12.80 -1.74 -8.54
CA GLU A 81 -12.74 -2.85 -7.59
C GLU A 81 -11.39 -3.55 -7.73
N PHE A 82 -10.68 -3.72 -6.65
CA PHE A 82 -9.38 -4.37 -6.63
C PHE A 82 -9.18 -5.18 -5.34
N THR A 83 -8.22 -6.09 -5.37
CA THR A 83 -7.83 -6.86 -4.19
C THR A 83 -6.53 -6.31 -3.65
N GLN A 84 -6.50 -6.05 -2.35
CA GLN A 84 -5.26 -5.73 -1.63
C GLN A 84 -5.09 -6.61 -0.40
N ILE A 85 -3.90 -6.61 0.17
CA ILE A 85 -3.63 -7.12 1.50
C ILE A 85 -3.22 -5.96 2.39
N GLU A 86 -3.84 -5.85 3.55
CA GLU A 86 -3.37 -4.97 4.62
C GLU A 86 -2.98 -5.79 5.85
N LEU A 87 -1.93 -5.36 6.52
CA LEU A 87 -1.37 -5.99 7.72
C LEU A 87 -1.13 -4.93 8.78
N TYR A 88 -1.59 -5.21 10.01
CA TYR A 88 -1.37 -4.35 11.18
C TYR A 88 -0.78 -5.18 12.30
N VAL A 89 0.30 -4.69 12.90
CA VAL A 89 1.02 -5.39 13.97
C VAL A 89 1.29 -4.42 15.13
N ALA A 90 0.92 -4.81 16.34
CA ALA A 90 1.09 -4.01 17.53
C ALA A 90 2.57 -3.82 17.89
N TYR A 91 2.93 -2.64 18.41
CA TYR A 91 4.25 -2.31 18.94
C TYR A 91 5.42 -2.48 17.96
N LYS A 92 5.15 -2.29 16.66
CA LYS A 92 6.16 -2.34 15.59
C LYS A 92 6.22 -1.00 14.87
N ASP A 93 7.42 -0.63 14.43
CA ASP A 93 7.67 0.58 13.66
C ASP A 93 7.81 0.29 12.15
N TYR A 94 8.03 1.34 11.37
CA TYR A 94 8.19 1.22 9.92
C TYR A 94 9.48 0.47 9.50
N ASN A 95 10.56 0.53 10.30
CA ASN A 95 11.80 -0.21 10.01
C ASN A 95 11.53 -1.72 10.08
N TRP A 96 10.86 -2.14 11.16
CA TRP A 96 10.43 -3.53 11.28
C TRP A 96 9.49 -3.95 10.15
N MET A 97 8.60 -3.07 9.71
CA MET A 97 7.69 -3.35 8.60
C MET A 97 8.43 -3.51 7.27
N MET A 98 9.47 -2.69 7.03
CA MET A 98 10.33 -2.85 5.86
C MET A 98 11.01 -4.23 5.86
N ASP A 99 11.59 -4.66 7.00
CA ASP A 99 12.21 -5.97 7.12
C ASP A 99 11.22 -7.12 6.85
N LEU A 100 9.99 -6.99 7.38
CA LEU A 100 8.93 -7.99 7.16
C LEU A 100 8.51 -8.07 5.70
N VAL A 101 8.35 -6.94 5.02
CA VAL A 101 7.96 -6.89 3.60
C VAL A 101 9.05 -7.52 2.74
N GLU A 102 10.32 -7.16 2.96
CA GLU A 102 11.45 -7.74 2.25
C GLU A 102 11.49 -9.27 2.41
N GLU A 103 11.36 -9.76 3.66
CA GLU A 103 11.36 -11.20 3.97
C GLU A 103 10.20 -11.93 3.30
N MET A 104 9.00 -11.35 3.35
CA MET A 104 7.81 -11.95 2.77
C MET A 104 7.92 -12.05 1.24
N ILE A 105 8.40 -11.00 0.57
CA ILE A 105 8.51 -10.98 -0.90
C ILE A 105 9.64 -11.91 -1.36
N GLU A 106 10.80 -11.91 -0.70
CA GLU A 106 11.88 -12.86 -0.99
C GLU A 106 11.39 -14.31 -0.86
N LYS A 107 10.67 -14.63 0.25
CA LYS A 107 10.07 -15.97 0.43
C LYS A 107 9.09 -16.32 -0.69
N VAL A 108 8.25 -15.39 -1.11
CA VAL A 108 7.32 -15.62 -2.22
C VAL A 108 8.07 -15.90 -3.52
N ALA A 109 9.14 -15.17 -3.82
CA ALA A 109 9.97 -15.41 -4.99
C ALA A 109 10.60 -16.81 -4.96
N LEU A 110 11.16 -17.21 -3.82
CA LEU A 110 11.73 -18.56 -3.63
C LEU A 110 10.68 -19.67 -3.75
N ASP A 111 9.51 -19.50 -3.13
CA ASP A 111 8.43 -20.50 -3.17
C ASP A 111 7.86 -20.70 -4.59
N LEU A 112 7.81 -19.64 -5.41
CA LEU A 112 7.24 -19.68 -6.75
C LEU A 112 8.28 -20.06 -7.84
N HIS A 113 9.50 -19.56 -7.70
CA HIS A 113 10.50 -19.64 -8.76
C HIS A 113 11.74 -20.46 -8.37
N GLY A 114 11.89 -20.85 -7.09
CA GLY A 114 13.08 -21.54 -6.57
C GLY A 114 14.34 -20.64 -6.54
N ARG A 115 14.18 -19.32 -6.79
CA ARG A 115 15.27 -18.35 -6.90
C ARG A 115 14.76 -16.95 -6.61
N THR A 116 15.64 -16.02 -6.27
CA THR A 116 15.30 -14.62 -5.96
C THR A 116 15.36 -13.70 -7.18
N ASP A 117 16.19 -14.02 -8.17
CA ASP A 117 16.32 -13.28 -9.41
C ASP A 117 15.28 -13.77 -10.43
N VAL A 118 14.28 -12.94 -10.71
CA VAL A 118 13.12 -13.29 -11.56
C VAL A 118 13.11 -12.44 -12.80
N LYS A 119 12.97 -13.07 -13.98
CA LYS A 119 12.82 -12.34 -15.25
C LYS A 119 11.38 -11.85 -15.41
N VAL A 120 11.23 -10.52 -15.59
CA VAL A 120 9.95 -9.86 -15.83
C VAL A 120 10.07 -9.03 -17.12
N GLY A 121 9.50 -9.51 -18.22
CA GLY A 121 9.72 -8.94 -19.54
C GLY A 121 11.20 -9.04 -19.93
N GLU A 122 11.83 -7.90 -20.23
CA GLU A 122 13.26 -7.82 -20.55
C GLU A 122 14.16 -7.59 -19.32
N ASN A 123 13.57 -7.35 -18.16
CA ASN A 123 14.30 -7.03 -16.94
C ASN A 123 14.49 -8.26 -16.05
N ILE A 124 15.57 -8.28 -15.28
CA ILE A 124 15.77 -9.22 -14.16
C ILE A 124 15.61 -8.41 -12.87
N ILE A 125 14.68 -8.86 -12.02
CA ILE A 125 14.44 -8.26 -10.72
C ILE A 125 14.97 -9.21 -9.65
N ASP A 126 15.92 -8.75 -8.84
CA ASP A 126 16.43 -9.53 -7.70
C ASP A 126 15.66 -9.14 -6.42
N PHE A 127 14.93 -10.10 -5.89
CA PHE A 127 14.16 -9.96 -4.64
C PHE A 127 14.96 -10.32 -3.39
N ARG A 128 16.26 -10.60 -3.50
CA ARG A 128 17.15 -10.94 -2.37
C ARG A 128 17.31 -9.77 -1.43
N ARG A 129 17.18 -10.04 -0.13
CA ARG A 129 17.47 -9.08 0.93
C ARG A 129 18.96 -8.85 1.16
N PRO A 130 19.37 -7.70 1.72
CA PRO A 130 18.55 -6.50 2.03
C PRO A 130 18.32 -5.65 0.77
N TRP A 131 17.14 -5.02 0.69
CA TRP A 131 16.85 -4.08 -0.37
C TRP A 131 17.47 -2.72 -0.09
N GLN A 132 17.74 -1.96 -1.15
CA GLN A 132 18.16 -0.57 -1.04
C GLN A 132 17.04 0.27 -0.42
N ARG A 133 17.38 1.07 0.59
CA ARG A 133 16.45 1.96 1.29
C ARG A 133 16.90 3.38 1.10
N TYR A 134 15.99 4.22 0.68
CA TYR A 134 16.22 5.64 0.44
C TYR A 134 15.14 6.46 1.11
N THR A 135 15.49 7.63 1.64
CA THR A 135 14.51 8.70 1.84
C THR A 135 14.05 9.21 0.48
N MET A 136 12.92 9.95 0.44
CA MET A 136 12.45 10.56 -0.82
C MET A 136 13.51 11.44 -1.49
N PHE A 137 14.22 12.25 -0.72
CA PHE A 137 15.30 13.11 -1.24
C PHE A 137 16.46 12.29 -1.81
N GLU A 138 16.92 11.29 -1.08
CA GLU A 138 18.00 10.40 -1.53
C GLU A 138 17.60 9.62 -2.80
N ALA A 139 16.35 9.13 -2.87
CA ALA A 139 15.85 8.45 -4.07
C ALA A 139 15.84 9.38 -5.28
N ILE A 140 15.31 10.61 -5.14
CA ILE A 140 15.30 11.59 -6.21
C ILE A 140 16.73 11.89 -6.67
N GLN A 141 17.63 12.19 -5.73
CA GLN A 141 19.02 12.46 -6.04
C GLN A 141 19.70 11.27 -6.74
N HIS A 142 19.47 10.04 -6.24
CA HIS A 142 20.08 8.83 -6.80
C HIS A 142 19.65 8.58 -8.26
N PHE A 143 18.35 8.72 -8.56
CA PHE A 143 17.81 8.38 -9.87
C PHE A 143 17.82 9.52 -10.88
N THR A 144 17.86 10.77 -10.45
CA THR A 144 17.86 11.95 -11.33
C THR A 144 19.18 12.70 -11.36
N GLY A 145 20.07 12.48 -10.38
CA GLY A 145 21.28 13.25 -10.17
C GLY A 145 21.05 14.64 -9.57
N VAL A 146 19.81 14.99 -9.19
CA VAL A 146 19.45 16.32 -8.69
C VAL A 146 19.11 16.26 -7.21
N ASP A 147 19.85 17.04 -6.40
CA ASP A 147 19.51 17.23 -4.99
C ASP A 147 18.48 18.36 -4.84
N ILE A 148 17.30 18.00 -4.37
CA ILE A 148 16.18 18.93 -4.18
C ILE A 148 16.01 19.36 -2.71
N SER A 149 16.86 18.89 -1.80
CA SER A 149 16.66 19.02 -0.34
C SER A 149 16.69 20.47 0.15
N THR A 150 17.38 21.37 -0.56
CA THR A 150 17.54 22.79 -0.21
C THR A 150 16.84 23.75 -1.15
N MET A 151 16.12 23.23 -2.17
CA MET A 151 15.47 24.04 -3.21
C MET A 151 14.23 24.75 -2.67
N ASN A 152 14.07 26.01 -3.08
CA ASN A 152 12.84 26.74 -2.89
C ASN A 152 11.78 26.34 -3.93
N GLU A 153 10.55 26.84 -3.78
CA GLU A 153 9.43 26.48 -4.67
C GLU A 153 9.72 26.74 -6.14
N GLN A 154 10.30 27.90 -6.45
CA GLN A 154 10.60 28.27 -7.85
C GLN A 154 11.65 27.35 -8.48
N GLU A 155 12.66 26.98 -7.72
CA GLU A 155 13.70 26.03 -8.12
C GLU A 155 13.11 24.63 -8.33
N LEU A 156 12.24 24.18 -7.43
CA LEU A 156 11.51 22.90 -7.57
C LEU A 156 10.63 22.88 -8.83
N ARG A 157 9.87 23.95 -9.08
CA ARG A 157 9.05 24.08 -10.30
C ARG A 157 9.88 24.03 -11.58
N ASN A 158 11.05 24.66 -11.57
CA ASN A 158 11.98 24.61 -12.71
C ASN A 158 12.56 23.20 -12.89
N THR A 159 12.93 22.54 -11.82
CA THR A 159 13.43 21.16 -11.83
C THR A 159 12.37 20.18 -12.33
N CYS A 160 11.12 20.32 -11.90
CA CYS A 160 10.00 19.53 -12.42
C CYS A 160 9.86 19.66 -13.94
N LYS A 161 9.96 20.89 -14.47
CA LYS A 161 9.94 21.13 -15.93
C LYS A 161 11.11 20.45 -16.63
N GLN A 162 12.32 20.56 -16.10
CA GLN A 162 13.51 19.92 -16.67
C GLN A 162 13.39 18.38 -16.70
N LEU A 163 12.83 17.80 -15.66
CA LEU A 163 12.63 16.36 -15.53
C LEU A 163 11.32 15.87 -16.17
N SER A 164 10.56 16.74 -16.82
CA SER A 164 9.26 16.44 -17.45
C SER A 164 8.24 15.83 -16.47
N VAL A 165 8.27 16.27 -15.21
CA VAL A 165 7.30 15.87 -14.20
C VAL A 165 6.05 16.74 -14.35
N PRO A 166 4.84 16.15 -14.52
CA PRO A 166 3.60 16.92 -14.56
C PRO A 166 3.38 17.65 -13.23
N MET A 167 2.89 18.88 -13.30
CA MET A 167 2.54 19.69 -12.14
C MET A 167 1.09 20.12 -12.28
N ASP A 168 0.35 20.07 -11.16
CA ASP A 168 -0.97 20.68 -11.11
C ASP A 168 -0.81 22.21 -11.05
N ASP A 169 -1.55 22.90 -11.91
CA ASP A 169 -1.68 24.36 -11.88
C ASP A 169 -2.63 24.76 -10.75
N THR A 170 -2.13 24.81 -9.50
CA THR A 170 -2.85 25.35 -8.32
C THR A 170 -2.27 26.67 -7.91
#